data_5a613159852d0e1033444fa374442497
#
_entry.id   5a613159852d0e1033444fa374442497
#
_cell.length_a   1.000
_cell.length_b   1.000
_cell.length_c   1.000
_cell.angle_alpha   90.00
_cell.angle_beta   90.00
_cell.angle_gamma   90.00
#
_symmetry.space_group_name_H-M   'P 1'
#
loop_
_entity.id
_entity.type
_entity.pdbx_description
1 polymer ?
#
loop_
_entity_poly.entity_id
_entity_poly.type
_entity_poly.pdbx_seq_one_letter_code
_entity_poly.pdbx_strand_id
1 'polypeptide(L)'
;MNIRQVTDGKEDYIELLRAGDPDESRIRKLLEKGELFLLEEHGKLRTLCIVIFSEEKKCEIKNIVTIKKDQGKGYGRYMIHYICEHYCAQYDWVYMKKEHCLDIMEFCEKCGFSDEDEKYLKKELMSEIDTKRVINLAMEAGRMLLKNGGEIFRVEETMMRICHRFGVKYVDLFTLSHGLFICAGTDKEKLYTKVK
;
A
#
# COMPACT_ATOMS: atom_id res chain seq x y z
N MET A 1 -12.90 9.64 2.32
CA MET A 1 -12.85 8.17 2.52
C MET A 1 -12.15 7.90 3.82
N ASN A 2 -12.66 7.01 4.65
CA ASN A 2 -12.06 6.58 5.91
C ASN A 2 -11.97 5.05 5.91
N ILE A 3 -10.80 4.49 6.31
CA ILE A 3 -10.66 3.05 6.51
C ILE A 3 -10.38 2.83 7.99
N ARG A 4 -11.09 1.86 8.57
CA ARG A 4 -10.89 1.45 9.95
C ARG A 4 -10.83 -0.07 10.06
N GLN A 5 -10.05 -0.54 11.02
CA GLN A 5 -10.04 -1.94 11.44
C GLN A 5 -11.19 -2.18 12.42
N VAL A 6 -11.84 -3.34 12.28
CA VAL A 6 -12.89 -3.80 13.21
C VAL A 6 -12.25 -4.77 14.20
N THR A 7 -12.30 -4.41 15.49
CA THR A 7 -11.81 -5.27 16.59
C THR A 7 -12.92 -6.13 17.17
N ASP A 8 -14.12 -5.56 17.30
CA ASP A 8 -15.27 -6.20 17.94
C ASP A 8 -16.48 -6.21 16.99
N GLY A 9 -17.38 -7.19 17.14
CA GLY A 9 -18.59 -7.28 16.31
C GLY A 9 -18.32 -7.60 14.84
N LYS A 10 -17.25 -8.32 14.53
CA LYS A 10 -16.91 -8.70 13.14
C LYS A 10 -18.03 -9.54 12.48
N GLU A 11 -18.78 -10.28 13.27
CA GLU A 11 -19.87 -11.15 12.83
C GLU A 11 -21.01 -10.38 12.17
N ASP A 12 -21.21 -9.12 12.50
CA ASP A 12 -22.25 -8.24 11.91
C ASP A 12 -22.05 -8.03 10.41
N TYR A 13 -20.86 -8.34 9.90
CA TYR A 13 -20.50 -8.17 8.49
C TYR A 13 -20.55 -9.47 7.67
N ILE A 14 -20.87 -10.61 8.27
CA ILE A 14 -20.85 -11.93 7.61
C ILE A 14 -21.73 -11.92 6.36
N GLU A 15 -22.95 -11.38 6.45
CA GLU A 15 -23.89 -11.37 5.32
C GLU A 15 -23.33 -10.60 4.11
N LEU A 16 -22.58 -9.52 4.35
CA LEU A 16 -21.94 -8.76 3.30
C LEU A 16 -20.71 -9.48 2.72
N LEU A 17 -19.95 -10.15 3.56
CA LEU A 17 -18.76 -10.92 3.18
C LEU A 17 -19.11 -12.16 2.33
N ARG A 18 -20.33 -12.70 2.46
CA ARG A 18 -20.85 -13.81 1.65
C ARG A 18 -20.92 -13.48 0.16
N ALA A 19 -20.93 -12.20 -0.21
CA ALA A 19 -20.84 -11.81 -1.62
C ALA A 19 -19.48 -12.15 -2.25
N GLY A 20 -18.42 -12.32 -1.45
CA GLY A 20 -17.10 -12.73 -1.92
C GLY A 20 -16.77 -14.21 -1.63
N ASP A 21 -17.40 -14.79 -0.63
CA ASP A 21 -17.27 -16.23 -0.29
C ASP A 21 -18.60 -16.72 0.28
N PRO A 22 -19.32 -17.61 -0.41
CA PRO A 22 -20.65 -18.10 0.04
C PRO A 22 -20.60 -18.97 1.29
N ASP A 23 -19.44 -19.51 1.67
CA ASP A 23 -19.25 -20.38 2.82
C ASP A 23 -19.13 -19.59 4.13
N GLU A 24 -20.25 -19.45 4.85
CA GLU A 24 -20.30 -18.75 6.13
C GLU A 24 -19.36 -19.35 7.18
N SER A 25 -19.21 -20.68 7.23
CA SER A 25 -18.31 -21.35 8.18
C SER A 25 -16.85 -20.95 7.95
N ARG A 26 -16.48 -20.80 6.67
CA ARG A 26 -15.15 -20.32 6.28
C ARG A 26 -14.97 -18.86 6.68
N ILE A 27 -15.96 -18.01 6.41
CA ILE A 27 -15.90 -16.58 6.80
C ILE A 27 -15.70 -16.44 8.31
N ARG A 28 -16.44 -17.18 9.13
CA ARG A 28 -16.28 -17.14 10.61
C ARG A 28 -14.85 -17.46 11.04
N LYS A 29 -14.25 -18.53 10.48
CA LYS A 29 -12.86 -18.91 10.77
C LYS A 29 -11.86 -17.84 10.30
N LEU A 30 -12.16 -17.15 9.19
CA LEU A 30 -11.32 -16.05 8.71
C LEU A 30 -11.41 -14.84 9.64
N LEU A 31 -12.60 -14.50 10.16
CA LEU A 31 -12.82 -13.40 11.09
C LEU A 31 -12.17 -13.64 12.46
N GLU A 32 -12.12 -14.88 12.93
CA GLU A 32 -11.42 -15.26 14.16
C GLU A 32 -9.90 -15.06 14.07
N LYS A 33 -9.31 -15.41 12.91
CA LYS A 33 -7.85 -15.43 12.71
C LYS A 33 -7.30 -14.17 12.05
N GLY A 34 -8.16 -13.44 11.35
CA GLY A 34 -7.78 -12.34 10.50
C GLY A 34 -8.21 -10.98 11.02
N GLU A 35 -7.78 -9.98 10.30
CA GLU A 35 -8.16 -8.60 10.49
C GLU A 35 -9.21 -8.18 9.47
N LEU A 36 -10.27 -7.52 9.93
CA LEU A 36 -11.33 -6.99 9.10
C LEU A 36 -11.18 -5.48 8.96
N PHE A 37 -11.14 -5.01 7.73
CA PHE A 37 -11.10 -3.59 7.39
C PHE A 37 -12.38 -3.16 6.69
N LEU A 38 -12.87 -1.99 7.07
CA LEU A 38 -14.03 -1.34 6.45
C LEU A 38 -13.62 -0.02 5.83
N LEU A 39 -14.00 0.19 4.59
CA LEU A 39 -13.90 1.48 3.92
C LEU A 39 -15.27 2.15 3.93
N GLU A 40 -15.32 3.34 4.49
CA GLU A 40 -16.52 4.15 4.61
C GLU A 40 -16.34 5.51 3.91
N GLU A 41 -17.38 5.98 3.26
CA GLU A 41 -17.45 7.31 2.67
C GLU A 41 -18.80 7.95 2.95
N HIS A 42 -18.77 9.17 3.50
CA HIS A 42 -19.97 9.89 3.95
C HIS A 42 -20.86 9.06 4.89
N GLY A 43 -20.22 8.34 5.84
CA GLY A 43 -20.91 7.48 6.81
C GLY A 43 -21.55 6.22 6.22
N LYS A 44 -21.23 5.86 4.98
CA LYS A 44 -21.75 4.66 4.31
C LYS A 44 -20.63 3.69 4.00
N LEU A 45 -20.83 2.44 4.36
CA LEU A 45 -19.93 1.34 4.03
C LEU A 45 -19.87 1.15 2.51
N ARG A 46 -18.65 1.02 1.97
CA ARG A 46 -18.36 0.83 0.54
C ARG A 46 -17.67 -0.49 0.24
N THR A 47 -16.67 -0.84 1.05
CA THR A 47 -15.85 -2.03 0.83
C THR A 47 -15.44 -2.64 2.16
N LEU A 48 -15.38 -3.97 2.19
CA LEU A 48 -14.86 -4.76 3.30
C LEU A 48 -13.68 -5.59 2.81
N CYS A 49 -12.72 -5.85 3.68
CA CYS A 49 -11.55 -6.68 3.35
C CYS A 49 -11.10 -7.49 4.57
N ILE A 50 -10.91 -8.80 4.39
CA ILE A 50 -10.30 -9.67 5.40
C ILE A 50 -8.87 -9.99 4.97
N VAL A 51 -7.93 -9.73 5.88
CA VAL A 51 -6.51 -10.04 5.72
C VAL A 51 -6.12 -11.07 6.77
N ILE A 52 -5.37 -12.09 6.37
CA ILE A 52 -4.78 -13.07 7.30
C ILE A 52 -3.26 -13.10 7.12
N PHE A 53 -2.62 -13.55 8.19
CA PHE A 53 -1.16 -13.70 8.25
C PHE A 53 -0.82 -15.15 8.48
N SER A 54 0.13 -15.69 7.70
CA SER A 54 0.64 -17.05 7.90
C SER A 54 1.93 -17.04 8.69
N GLU A 55 2.29 -18.21 9.24
CA GLU A 55 3.57 -18.44 9.92
C GLU A 55 4.77 -18.18 9.00
N GLU A 56 4.58 -18.31 7.69
CA GLU A 56 5.60 -17.99 6.66
C GLU A 56 5.73 -16.49 6.36
N LYS A 57 5.19 -15.63 7.23
CA LYS A 57 5.16 -14.17 7.04
C LYS A 57 4.49 -13.72 5.73
N LYS A 58 3.42 -14.41 5.33
CA LYS A 58 2.61 -14.01 4.19
C LYS A 58 1.43 -13.17 4.66
N CYS A 59 1.27 -11.99 4.07
CA CYS A 59 0.08 -11.16 4.17
C CYS A 59 -0.86 -11.56 3.04
N GLU A 60 -2.04 -12.12 3.36
CA GLU A 60 -2.97 -12.63 2.36
C GLU A 60 -4.34 -11.96 2.48
N ILE A 61 -4.84 -11.38 1.39
CA ILE A 61 -6.21 -10.92 1.26
C ILE A 61 -7.08 -12.17 0.98
N LYS A 62 -7.92 -12.53 1.94
CA LYS A 62 -8.80 -13.71 1.85
C LYS A 62 -10.18 -13.39 1.30
N ASN A 63 -10.65 -12.19 1.57
CA ASN A 63 -11.95 -11.74 1.09
C ASN A 63 -11.90 -10.24 0.88
N ILE A 64 -12.42 -9.77 -0.24
CA ILE A 64 -12.61 -8.34 -0.53
C ILE A 64 -13.95 -8.16 -1.24
N VAL A 65 -14.83 -7.38 -0.64
CA VAL A 65 -16.17 -7.14 -1.15
C VAL A 65 -16.45 -5.65 -1.23
N THR A 66 -16.79 -5.20 -2.43
CA THR A 66 -17.37 -3.85 -2.63
C THR A 66 -18.88 -3.97 -2.79
N ILE A 67 -19.62 -3.15 -2.07
CA ILE A 67 -21.08 -3.10 -2.13
C ILE A 67 -21.53 -2.93 -3.59
N LYS A 68 -22.46 -3.78 -4.05
CA LYS A 68 -22.84 -3.94 -5.46
C LYS A 68 -23.08 -2.63 -6.21
N LYS A 69 -23.82 -1.69 -5.61
CA LYS A 69 -24.12 -0.37 -6.20
C LYS A 69 -22.91 0.57 -6.29
N ASP A 70 -21.81 0.22 -5.64
CA ASP A 70 -20.60 1.03 -5.54
C ASP A 70 -19.41 0.37 -6.26
N GLN A 71 -19.62 -0.78 -6.90
CA GLN A 71 -18.63 -1.42 -7.76
C GLN A 71 -18.27 -0.52 -8.97
N GLY A 72 -17.06 -0.68 -9.49
CA GLY A 72 -16.56 0.13 -10.60
C GLY A 72 -16.12 1.56 -10.24
N LYS A 73 -16.37 2.03 -9.00
CA LYS A 73 -16.03 3.38 -8.55
C LYS A 73 -14.64 3.52 -7.90
N GLY A 74 -13.84 2.46 -7.93
CA GLY A 74 -12.46 2.48 -7.42
C GLY A 74 -12.28 2.12 -5.94
N TYR A 75 -13.35 1.87 -5.17
CA TYR A 75 -13.25 1.59 -3.74
C TYR A 75 -12.44 0.32 -3.42
N GLY A 76 -12.59 -0.75 -4.20
CA GLY A 76 -11.78 -1.96 -4.04
C GLY A 76 -10.29 -1.69 -4.24
N ARG A 77 -9.92 -0.92 -5.27
CA ARG A 77 -8.53 -0.52 -5.52
C ARG A 77 -7.98 0.32 -4.37
N TYR A 78 -8.78 1.24 -3.85
CA TYR A 78 -8.38 2.08 -2.71
C TYR A 78 -8.15 1.23 -1.46
N MET A 79 -9.01 0.24 -1.19
CA MET A 79 -8.82 -0.71 -0.09
C MET A 79 -7.53 -1.52 -0.24
N ILE A 80 -7.26 -2.09 -1.42
CA ILE A 80 -6.02 -2.83 -1.69
C ILE A 80 -4.79 -1.94 -1.49
N HIS A 81 -4.83 -0.71 -1.98
CA HIS A 81 -3.73 0.25 -1.79
C HIS A 81 -3.47 0.51 -0.31
N TYR A 82 -4.53 0.76 0.47
CA TYR A 82 -4.42 0.95 1.91
C TYR A 82 -3.80 -0.26 2.60
N ILE A 83 -4.25 -1.50 2.30
CA ILE A 83 -3.68 -2.72 2.87
C ILE A 83 -2.19 -2.84 2.54
N CYS A 84 -1.81 -2.55 1.30
CA CYS A 84 -0.41 -2.55 0.90
C CYS A 84 0.41 -1.52 1.68
N GLU A 85 -0.07 -0.30 1.84
CA GLU A 85 0.61 0.75 2.63
C GLU A 85 0.66 0.41 4.13
N HIS A 86 -0.40 -0.18 4.66
CA HIS A 86 -0.51 -0.51 6.08
C HIS A 86 0.50 -1.58 6.51
N TYR A 87 0.75 -2.57 5.64
CA TYR A 87 1.62 -3.71 5.95
C TYR A 87 3.00 -3.68 5.32
N CYS A 88 3.33 -2.68 4.50
CA CYS A 88 4.62 -2.61 3.80
C CYS A 88 5.86 -2.60 4.72
N ALA A 89 5.73 -2.20 5.98
CA ALA A 89 6.82 -2.25 6.95
C ALA A 89 7.05 -3.64 7.57
N GLN A 90 6.10 -4.57 7.41
CA GLN A 90 6.10 -5.88 8.07
C GLN A 90 6.24 -7.04 7.11
N TYR A 91 5.79 -6.86 5.85
CA TYR A 91 5.73 -7.88 4.82
C TYR A 91 6.28 -7.34 3.50
N ASP A 92 6.90 -8.22 2.72
CA ASP A 92 7.40 -7.87 1.38
C ASP A 92 6.33 -8.02 0.31
N TRP A 93 5.33 -8.89 0.53
CA TRP A 93 4.34 -9.28 -0.45
C TRP A 93 2.93 -9.38 0.13
N VAL A 94 1.93 -8.98 -0.66
CA VAL A 94 0.52 -9.35 -0.46
C VAL A 94 0.13 -10.42 -1.47
N TYR A 95 -0.58 -11.41 -0.97
CA TYR A 95 -1.05 -12.55 -1.74
C TYR A 95 -2.57 -12.57 -1.86
N MET A 96 -3.07 -13.14 -2.94
CA MET A 96 -4.47 -13.54 -3.13
C MET A 96 -4.49 -14.92 -3.79
N LYS A 97 -5.34 -15.85 -3.33
CA LYS A 97 -5.47 -17.15 -3.99
C LYS A 97 -6.18 -17.02 -5.32
N LYS A 98 -5.61 -17.59 -6.37
CA LYS A 98 -6.18 -17.56 -7.72
C LYS A 98 -7.58 -18.15 -7.80
N GLU A 99 -7.85 -19.25 -7.09
CA GLU A 99 -9.17 -19.89 -7.04
C GLU A 99 -10.30 -18.94 -6.58
N HIS A 100 -9.98 -17.92 -5.81
CA HIS A 100 -10.91 -16.88 -5.35
C HIS A 100 -10.93 -15.64 -6.23
N CYS A 101 -10.08 -15.59 -7.25
CA CYS A 101 -9.89 -14.39 -8.10
C CYS A 101 -10.33 -14.60 -9.54
N LEU A 102 -10.86 -15.77 -9.92
CA LEU A 102 -11.17 -16.11 -11.32
C LEU A 102 -12.06 -15.07 -12.01
N ASP A 103 -13.08 -14.59 -11.29
CA ASP A 103 -14.02 -13.59 -11.82
C ASP A 103 -13.49 -12.14 -11.72
N ILE A 104 -12.37 -11.93 -11.03
CA ILE A 104 -11.80 -10.59 -10.79
C ILE A 104 -10.31 -10.48 -11.19
N MET A 105 -9.82 -11.39 -12.03
CA MET A 105 -8.42 -11.40 -12.48
C MET A 105 -7.99 -10.05 -13.05
N GLU A 106 -8.75 -9.50 -14.00
CA GLU A 106 -8.47 -8.19 -14.59
C GLU A 106 -8.41 -7.06 -13.57
N PHE A 107 -9.25 -7.14 -12.53
CA PHE A 107 -9.19 -6.19 -11.42
C PHE A 107 -7.91 -6.36 -10.61
N CYS A 108 -7.49 -7.59 -10.32
CA CYS A 108 -6.26 -7.88 -9.58
C CYS A 108 -5.02 -7.38 -10.35
N GLU A 109 -4.96 -7.63 -11.66
CA GLU A 109 -3.90 -7.12 -12.54
C GLU A 109 -3.86 -5.58 -12.54
N LYS A 110 -5.02 -4.92 -12.68
CA LYS A 110 -5.12 -3.45 -12.57
C LYS A 110 -4.73 -2.91 -11.20
N CYS A 111 -4.78 -3.74 -10.17
CA CYS A 111 -4.26 -3.41 -8.83
C CYS A 111 -2.77 -3.70 -8.68
N GLY A 112 -2.10 -4.26 -9.70
CA GLY A 112 -0.67 -4.53 -9.73
C GLY A 112 -0.28 -5.89 -9.14
N PHE A 113 -1.21 -6.84 -9.09
CA PHE A 113 -0.88 -8.23 -8.80
C PHE A 113 -0.31 -8.91 -10.04
N SER A 114 0.76 -9.69 -9.87
CA SER A 114 1.36 -10.52 -10.91
C SER A 114 0.91 -11.97 -10.78
N ASP A 115 0.82 -12.65 -11.92
CA ASP A 115 0.40 -14.05 -12.07
C ASP A 115 1.62 -14.95 -12.36
N GLU A 116 2.65 -14.88 -11.53
CA GLU A 116 3.88 -15.66 -11.70
C GLU A 116 3.91 -16.95 -10.87
N ASP A 117 3.07 -17.05 -9.85
CA ASP A 117 2.97 -18.21 -8.96
C ASP A 117 1.82 -19.11 -9.40
N GLU A 118 1.94 -20.43 -9.24
CA GLU A 118 0.89 -21.39 -9.66
C GLU A 118 -0.42 -21.25 -8.88
N LYS A 119 -0.36 -20.90 -7.59
CA LYS A 119 -1.49 -20.90 -6.66
C LYS A 119 -1.97 -19.51 -6.27
N TYR A 120 -1.07 -18.51 -6.34
CA TYR A 120 -1.31 -17.19 -5.80
C TYR A 120 -1.06 -16.11 -6.84
N LEU A 121 -1.91 -15.08 -6.81
CA LEU A 121 -1.54 -13.77 -7.29
C LEU A 121 -0.71 -13.10 -6.21
N LYS A 122 0.38 -12.45 -6.56
CA LYS A 122 1.24 -11.74 -5.62
C LYS A 122 1.41 -10.29 -6.06
N LYS A 123 1.44 -9.40 -5.08
CA LYS A 123 1.78 -8.01 -5.28
C LYS A 123 2.89 -7.64 -4.31
N GLU A 124 3.99 -7.14 -4.84
CA GLU A 124 5.06 -6.61 -4.04
C GLU A 124 4.58 -5.37 -3.28
N LEU A 125 4.74 -5.39 -1.97
CA LEU A 125 4.31 -4.29 -1.09
C LEU A 125 5.25 -3.11 -1.17
N MET A 126 6.52 -3.43 -1.31
CA MET A 126 7.54 -2.53 -1.81
C MET A 126 8.22 -3.29 -2.94
N SER A 127 7.97 -2.95 -4.20
CA SER A 127 9.05 -3.04 -5.15
C SER A 127 10.25 -2.39 -4.48
N GLU A 128 11.47 -2.90 -4.66
CA GLU A 128 12.64 -2.05 -4.42
C GLU A 128 12.23 -0.70 -4.95
N ILE A 129 11.85 0.19 -4.02
CA ILE A 129 11.53 1.56 -4.39
C ILE A 129 12.79 1.91 -5.11
N ASP A 130 12.67 2.14 -6.41
CA ASP A 130 13.82 2.56 -7.17
C ASP A 130 14.31 3.79 -6.45
N THR A 131 15.17 3.57 -5.45
CA THR A 131 15.69 4.59 -4.55
C THR A 131 16.22 5.73 -5.40
N LYS A 132 16.72 5.41 -6.63
CA LYS A 132 17.12 6.39 -7.64
C LYS A 132 15.96 7.25 -8.11
N ARG A 133 14.79 6.65 -8.38
CA ARG A 133 13.60 7.43 -8.80
C ARG A 133 13.09 8.33 -7.70
N VAL A 134 13.06 7.84 -6.46
CA VAL A 134 12.65 8.66 -5.30
C VAL A 134 13.64 9.80 -5.07
N ILE A 135 14.94 9.51 -5.11
CA ILE A 135 15.99 10.52 -4.99
C ILE A 135 15.83 11.56 -6.11
N ASN A 136 15.66 11.14 -7.35
CA ASN A 136 15.47 12.06 -8.47
C ASN A 136 14.23 12.93 -8.30
N LEU A 137 13.10 12.36 -7.85
CA LEU A 137 11.89 13.12 -7.55
C LEU A 137 12.14 14.16 -6.43
N ALA A 138 12.77 13.75 -5.34
CA ALA A 138 13.09 14.65 -4.24
C ALA A 138 14.03 15.77 -4.69
N MET A 139 15.04 15.45 -5.49
CA MET A 139 16.00 16.42 -6.04
C MET A 139 15.32 17.41 -6.98
N GLU A 140 14.43 16.98 -7.88
CA GLU A 140 13.66 17.87 -8.75
C GLU A 140 12.77 18.82 -7.94
N ALA A 141 12.07 18.29 -6.93
CA ALA A 141 11.25 19.12 -6.04
C ALA A 141 12.12 20.17 -5.31
N GLY A 142 13.27 19.75 -4.75
CA GLY A 142 14.20 20.64 -4.09
C GLY A 142 14.74 21.73 -5.02
N ARG A 143 15.13 21.35 -6.24
CA ARG A 143 15.61 22.28 -7.27
C ARG A 143 14.53 23.31 -7.65
N MET A 144 13.29 22.87 -7.82
CA MET A 144 12.18 23.76 -8.13
C MET A 144 11.92 24.75 -7.00
N LEU A 145 11.96 24.30 -5.75
CA LEU A 145 11.79 25.18 -4.59
C LEU A 145 12.90 26.22 -4.50
N LEU A 146 14.16 25.83 -4.63
CA LEU A 146 15.30 26.78 -4.61
C LEU A 146 15.20 27.82 -5.72
N LYS A 147 14.87 27.40 -6.95
CA LYS A 147 14.70 28.32 -8.09
C LYS A 147 13.61 29.36 -7.86
N ASN A 148 12.60 29.03 -7.05
CA ASN A 148 11.50 29.93 -6.71
C ASN A 148 11.70 30.64 -5.37
N GLY A 149 12.94 30.71 -4.87
CA GLY A 149 13.28 31.46 -3.65
C GLY A 149 12.88 30.76 -2.36
N GLY A 150 12.67 29.43 -2.39
CA GLY A 150 12.40 28.66 -1.19
C GLY A 150 13.56 28.69 -0.20
N GLU A 151 13.26 28.84 1.08
CA GLU A 151 14.25 28.76 2.15
C GLU A 151 14.90 27.39 2.21
N ILE A 152 16.21 27.32 2.42
CA ILE A 152 17.01 26.08 2.44
C ILE A 152 16.37 25.03 3.38
N PHE A 153 15.99 25.43 4.58
CA PHE A 153 15.35 24.54 5.55
C PHE A 153 14.07 23.88 4.99
N ARG A 154 13.21 24.65 4.31
CA ARG A 154 11.97 24.13 3.71
C ARG A 154 12.24 23.20 2.53
N VAL A 155 13.30 23.47 1.80
CA VAL A 155 13.74 22.60 0.70
C VAL A 155 14.16 21.24 1.25
N GLU A 156 15.04 21.23 2.25
CA GLU A 156 15.50 19.99 2.90
C GLU A 156 14.36 19.20 3.53
N GLU A 157 13.47 19.87 4.28
CA GLU A 157 12.30 19.25 4.87
C GLU A 157 11.41 18.59 3.80
N THR A 158 11.14 19.27 2.70
CA THR A 158 10.30 18.73 1.62
C THR A 158 10.96 17.53 0.97
N MET A 159 12.25 17.59 0.67
CA MET A 159 12.99 16.46 0.09
C MET A 159 13.00 15.26 1.03
N MET A 160 13.24 15.48 2.31
CA MET A 160 13.23 14.43 3.34
C MET A 160 11.86 13.77 3.46
N ARG A 161 10.78 14.57 3.47
CA ARG A 161 9.40 14.06 3.51
C ARG A 161 9.06 13.21 2.29
N ILE A 162 9.50 13.61 1.09
CA ILE A 162 9.34 12.79 -0.13
C ILE A 162 10.06 11.46 0.06
N CYS A 163 11.34 11.46 0.43
CA CYS A 163 12.12 10.25 0.62
C CYS A 163 11.48 9.30 1.65
N HIS A 164 11.12 9.83 2.82
CA HIS A 164 10.48 9.02 3.88
C HIS A 164 9.09 8.50 3.47
N ARG A 165 8.30 9.31 2.75
CA ARG A 165 6.97 8.88 2.27
C ARG A 165 7.04 7.69 1.33
N PHE A 166 8.12 7.56 0.59
CA PHE A 166 8.40 6.45 -0.30
C PHE A 166 9.32 5.38 0.31
N GLY A 167 9.50 5.36 1.65
CA GLY A 167 10.18 4.29 2.38
C GLY A 167 11.71 4.33 2.35
N VAL A 168 12.33 5.41 1.84
CA VAL A 168 13.77 5.60 1.94
C VAL A 168 14.11 5.98 3.38
N LYS A 169 14.71 5.05 4.14
CA LYS A 169 14.91 5.19 5.58
C LYS A 169 16.08 6.09 5.95
N TYR A 170 17.17 5.99 5.20
CA TYR A 170 18.40 6.73 5.46
C TYR A 170 18.52 7.84 4.44
N VAL A 171 18.40 9.08 4.89
CA VAL A 171 18.47 10.26 4.02
C VAL A 171 19.27 11.34 4.73
N ASP A 172 20.43 11.65 4.17
CA ASP A 172 21.24 12.78 4.55
C ASP A 172 21.18 13.83 3.44
N LEU A 173 20.75 15.04 3.79
CA LEU A 173 20.61 16.16 2.87
C LEU A 173 21.59 17.26 3.25
N PHE A 174 22.19 17.82 2.25
CA PHE A 174 23.04 19.00 2.41
C PHE A 174 22.78 19.99 1.27
N THR A 175 22.24 21.15 1.62
CA THR A 175 21.84 22.17 0.66
C THR A 175 22.75 23.39 0.79
N LEU A 176 23.31 23.77 -0.33
CA LEU A 176 24.06 25.05 -0.48
C LEU A 176 23.25 25.99 -1.38
N SER A 177 23.59 27.28 -1.36
CA SER A 177 22.96 28.28 -2.24
C SER A 177 23.01 27.92 -3.73
N HIS A 178 23.94 27.06 -4.14
CA HIS A 178 24.20 26.70 -5.54
C HIS A 178 24.22 25.17 -5.76
N GLY A 179 23.77 24.35 -4.82
CA GLY A 179 23.82 22.92 -4.98
C GLY A 179 23.02 22.14 -3.93
N LEU A 180 22.48 21.03 -4.36
CA LEU A 180 21.78 20.03 -3.54
C LEU A 180 22.59 18.76 -3.53
N PHE A 181 22.78 18.18 -2.36
CA PHE A 181 23.40 16.88 -2.17
C PHE A 181 22.47 15.99 -1.38
N ILE A 182 22.30 14.77 -1.84
CA ILE A 182 21.54 13.76 -1.14
C ILE A 182 22.35 12.48 -1.07
N CYS A 183 22.47 11.94 0.12
CA CYS A 183 22.90 10.58 0.37
C CYS A 183 21.68 9.85 0.91
N ALA A 184 21.24 8.83 0.21
CA ALA A 184 20.08 8.07 0.62
C ALA A 184 20.29 6.58 0.40
N GLY A 185 19.62 5.75 1.19
CA GLY A 185 19.77 4.31 1.10
C GLY A 185 18.69 3.54 1.80
N THR A 186 18.75 2.24 1.56
CA THR A 186 18.02 1.22 2.30
C THR A 186 19.00 0.40 3.13
N ASP A 187 18.50 -0.53 3.92
CA ASP A 187 19.35 -1.46 4.68
C ASP A 187 20.29 -2.29 3.78
N LYS A 188 19.98 -2.38 2.48
CA LYS A 188 20.73 -3.16 1.47
C LYS A 188 21.66 -2.34 0.57
N GLU A 189 21.34 -1.08 0.31
CA GLU A 189 22.10 -0.23 -0.61
C GLU A 189 22.22 1.20 -0.11
N LYS A 190 23.40 1.81 -0.27
CA LYS A 190 23.63 3.25 -0.09
C LYS A 190 23.88 3.89 -1.44
N LEU A 191 23.09 4.87 -1.81
CA LEU A 191 23.22 5.62 -3.05
C LEU A 191 23.61 7.07 -2.77
N TYR A 192 24.53 7.57 -3.56
CA TYR A 192 25.00 8.96 -3.48
C TYR A 192 24.64 9.68 -4.76
N THR A 193 23.96 10.80 -4.66
CA THR A 193 23.64 11.63 -5.83
C THR A 193 23.98 13.07 -5.57
N LYS A 194 24.62 13.69 -6.55
CA LYS A 194 24.98 15.10 -6.57
C LYS A 194 24.25 15.78 -7.72
N VAL A 195 23.60 16.91 -7.45
CA VAL A 195 23.10 17.81 -8.50
C VAL A 195 23.71 19.18 -8.34
N LYS A 196 24.14 19.73 -9.47
CA LYS A 196 24.59 21.13 -9.60
C LYS A 196 23.38 22.06 -9.74
#